data_f3311ed041f9046020e557c49eb1cc1d
#
_entry.id   f3311ed041f9046020e557c49eb1cc1d
#
_cell.length_a   1.000
_cell.length_b   1.000
_cell.length_c   1.000
_cell.angle_alpha   90.00
_cell.angle_beta   90.00
_cell.angle_gamma   90.00
#
_symmetry.space_group_name_H-M   'P 1'
#
loop_
_entity.id
_entity.type
_entity.pdbx_description
1 polymer ?
#
loop_
_entity_poly.entity_id
_entity_poly.type
_entity_poly.pdbx_seq_one_letter_code
_entity_poly.pdbx_strand_id
1 'polypeptide(L)'
;MKQNYKNKFFHLAGLLFFAFTVNAQVTTFNYTGGVQTYMVPAGVTSVNIKTWGAQGVNGGGAFGGEAGLGGYAEGVATVTPGEILNIYVGGTSGYNGGGAGGNIGAGNGGGASDVRQDGVALGDRIIVAGGESDTPFICLLFRSIERKFSRQ
;
A
#
# COMPACT_ATOMS: atom_id res chain seq x y z
N MET A 1 2.40 -23.80 63.15
CA MET A 1 2.15 -22.77 62.13
C MET A 1 2.24 -23.39 60.75
N LYS A 2 1.12 -23.62 60.05
CA LYS A 2 1.12 -24.12 58.67
C LYS A 2 0.87 -22.91 57.76
N GLN A 3 1.90 -22.47 57.03
CA GLN A 3 1.77 -21.39 56.08
C GLN A 3 1.11 -21.90 54.78
N ASN A 4 0.05 -21.23 54.39
CA ASN A 4 -0.69 -21.50 53.17
C ASN A 4 0.07 -21.02 51.92
N TYR A 5 0.84 -21.89 51.25
CA TYR A 5 1.54 -21.56 50.00
C TYR A 5 0.65 -21.61 48.73
N LYS A 6 -0.63 -21.96 48.90
CA LYS A 6 -1.53 -22.14 47.72
C LYS A 6 -1.89 -20.88 46.98
N ASN A 7 -1.82 -19.71 47.59
CA ASN A 7 -2.27 -18.45 46.96
C ASN A 7 -1.19 -17.67 46.20
N LYS A 8 0.10 -18.02 46.36
CA LYS A 8 1.19 -17.33 45.65
C LYS A 8 1.45 -17.89 44.25
N PHE A 9 1.04 -19.13 43.97
CA PHE A 9 1.21 -19.75 42.66
C PHE A 9 0.21 -19.22 41.61
N PHE A 10 -0.97 -18.77 42.05
CA PHE A 10 -2.00 -18.25 41.13
C PHE A 10 -1.69 -16.83 40.59
N HIS A 11 -0.92 -16.04 41.32
CA HIS A 11 -0.54 -14.69 40.86
C HIS A 11 0.65 -14.70 39.92
N LEU A 12 1.50 -15.76 39.93
CA LEU A 12 2.63 -15.87 39.04
C LEU A 12 2.23 -16.41 37.64
N ALA A 13 1.17 -17.24 37.58
CA ALA A 13 0.64 -17.74 36.30
C ALA A 13 -0.13 -16.69 35.48
N GLY A 14 -0.65 -15.64 36.15
CA GLY A 14 -1.37 -14.52 35.47
C GLY A 14 -0.48 -13.51 34.75
N LEU A 15 0.82 -13.48 35.06
CA LEU A 15 1.73 -12.47 34.51
C LEU A 15 2.48 -12.92 33.23
N LEU A 16 2.30 -14.17 32.81
CA LEU A 16 3.04 -14.74 31.68
C LEU A 16 2.29 -14.63 30.33
N PHE A 17 1.17 -13.92 30.27
CA PHE A 17 0.34 -13.89 29.07
C PHE A 17 0.17 -12.47 28.55
N PHE A 18 1.18 -11.80 28.01
CA PHE A 18 0.95 -10.68 27.09
C PHE A 18 2.26 -10.06 26.59
N ALA A 19 3.10 -10.86 25.96
CA ALA A 19 4.09 -10.28 25.04
C ALA A 19 3.57 -10.46 23.60
N PHE A 20 2.60 -9.64 23.19
CA PHE A 20 2.33 -9.45 21.77
C PHE A 20 3.46 -8.63 21.18
N THR A 21 4.32 -9.28 20.42
CA THR A 21 5.28 -8.58 19.58
C THR A 21 4.51 -7.90 18.44
N VAL A 22 4.37 -6.59 18.50
CA VAL A 22 3.85 -5.77 17.41
C VAL A 22 4.91 -5.74 16.32
N ASN A 23 4.78 -6.59 15.30
CA ASN A 23 5.59 -6.52 14.09
C ASN A 23 4.88 -5.61 13.08
N ALA A 24 5.49 -4.46 12.77
CA ALA A 24 5.04 -3.66 11.65
C ALA A 24 5.36 -4.43 10.36
N GLN A 25 4.35 -5.07 9.75
CA GLN A 25 4.51 -5.78 8.49
C GLN A 25 4.51 -4.78 7.33
N VAL A 26 5.51 -4.88 6.45
CA VAL A 26 5.56 -4.15 5.19
C VAL A 26 5.20 -5.11 4.07
N THR A 27 4.20 -4.75 3.26
CA THR A 27 3.79 -5.49 2.07
C THR A 27 4.01 -4.62 0.85
N THR A 28 4.65 -5.17 -0.18
CA THR A 28 4.98 -4.48 -1.42
C THR A 28 4.18 -5.07 -2.58
N PHE A 29 3.61 -4.21 -3.41
CA PHE A 29 2.89 -4.58 -4.63
C PHE A 29 3.62 -4.01 -5.84
N ASN A 30 4.02 -4.89 -6.76
CA ASN A 30 4.64 -4.52 -8.02
C ASN A 30 3.59 -4.57 -9.15
N TYR A 31 3.91 -3.97 -10.29
CA TYR A 31 3.07 -4.02 -11.49
C TYR A 31 2.86 -5.46 -11.97
N THR A 32 1.59 -5.83 -12.19
CA THR A 32 1.18 -7.16 -12.71
C THR A 32 0.26 -7.07 -13.93
N GLY A 33 -0.11 -5.87 -14.34
CA GLY A 33 -1.09 -5.64 -15.41
C GLY A 33 -2.55 -5.84 -14.99
N GLY A 34 -2.83 -6.07 -13.72
CA GLY A 34 -4.16 -6.28 -13.18
C GLY A 34 -4.33 -5.75 -11.76
N VAL A 35 -5.56 -5.80 -11.25
CA VAL A 35 -5.88 -5.46 -9.86
C VAL A 35 -5.30 -6.53 -8.93
N GLN A 36 -4.72 -6.07 -7.83
CA GLN A 36 -4.26 -6.89 -6.73
C GLN A 36 -5.06 -6.55 -5.48
N THR A 37 -5.07 -7.41 -4.48
CA THR A 37 -5.83 -7.19 -3.25
C THR A 37 -4.92 -7.29 -2.03
N TYR A 38 -5.23 -6.47 -1.02
CA TYR A 38 -4.63 -6.54 0.30
C TYR A 38 -5.72 -6.76 1.33
N MET A 39 -5.67 -7.89 2.03
CA MET A 39 -6.56 -8.16 3.17
C MET A 39 -5.92 -7.59 4.43
N VAL A 40 -6.64 -6.67 5.09
CA VAL A 40 -6.19 -6.04 6.34
C VAL A 40 -6.06 -7.09 7.45
N PRO A 41 -4.88 -7.25 8.06
CA PRO A 41 -4.69 -8.24 9.12
C PRO A 41 -5.55 -7.97 10.36
N ALA A 42 -5.78 -9.02 11.16
CA ALA A 42 -6.48 -8.90 12.43
C ALA A 42 -5.76 -7.92 13.37
N GLY A 43 -6.52 -7.01 14.00
CA GLY A 43 -5.98 -6.01 14.92
C GLY A 43 -5.45 -4.73 14.27
N VAL A 44 -5.32 -4.67 12.94
CA VAL A 44 -4.88 -3.49 12.19
C VAL A 44 -6.06 -2.57 11.94
N THR A 45 -5.97 -1.31 12.40
CA THR A 45 -7.03 -0.28 12.22
C THR A 45 -6.55 0.92 11.42
N SER A 46 -5.26 0.96 11.07
CA SER A 46 -4.70 1.97 10.16
C SER A 46 -3.52 1.41 9.39
N VAL A 47 -3.34 1.88 8.16
CA VAL A 47 -2.22 1.52 7.29
C VAL A 47 -1.55 2.79 6.77
N ASN A 48 -0.22 2.83 6.77
CA ASN A 48 0.51 3.86 6.04
C ASN A 48 0.76 3.33 4.63
N ILE A 49 0.32 4.09 3.63
CA ILE A 49 0.40 3.74 2.22
C ILE A 49 1.38 4.69 1.55
N LYS A 50 2.33 4.11 0.81
CA LYS A 50 3.24 4.84 -0.08
C LYS A 50 3.01 4.33 -1.50
N THR A 51 2.83 5.23 -2.44
CA THR A 51 2.54 4.87 -3.83
C THR A 51 3.34 5.73 -4.80
N TRP A 52 3.79 5.11 -5.87
CA TRP A 52 4.52 5.74 -6.97
C TRP A 52 3.80 5.43 -8.28
N GLY A 53 3.59 6.45 -9.09
CA GLY A 53 3.06 6.31 -10.44
C GLY A 53 4.07 5.70 -11.41
N ALA A 54 3.58 5.16 -12.50
CA ALA A 54 4.44 4.58 -13.53
C ALA A 54 5.08 5.65 -14.40
N GLN A 55 6.30 5.37 -14.87
CA GLN A 55 6.97 6.11 -15.92
C GLN A 55 6.26 5.95 -17.25
N GLY A 56 6.27 6.98 -18.08
CA GLY A 56 5.92 6.87 -19.48
C GLY A 56 6.97 6.10 -20.29
N VAL A 57 6.74 6.00 -21.58
CA VAL A 57 7.68 5.42 -22.56
C VAL A 57 8.32 6.56 -23.34
N ASN A 58 9.65 6.52 -23.50
CA ASN A 58 10.34 7.49 -24.34
C ASN A 58 9.76 7.52 -25.75
N GLY A 59 9.59 8.70 -26.29
CA GLY A 59 9.22 8.88 -27.69
C GLY A 59 10.33 8.36 -28.61
N GLY A 60 9.92 7.81 -29.76
CA GLY A 60 10.85 7.33 -30.81
C GLY A 60 11.01 8.35 -31.94
N GLY A 61 12.12 8.22 -32.72
CA GLY A 61 12.37 9.03 -33.90
C GLY A 61 13.00 10.41 -33.63
N ALA A 62 13.07 11.24 -34.65
CA ALA A 62 13.79 12.52 -34.63
C ALA A 62 13.15 13.60 -33.71
N PHE A 63 11.92 13.37 -33.26
CA PHE A 63 11.17 14.28 -32.38
C PHE A 63 10.74 13.60 -31.06
N GLY A 64 11.30 12.41 -30.77
CA GLY A 64 11.02 11.70 -29.52
C GLY A 64 11.61 12.46 -28.32
N GLY A 65 10.79 12.69 -27.30
CA GLY A 65 11.23 13.21 -26.02
C GLY A 65 11.48 12.10 -25.00
N GLU A 66 12.16 12.43 -23.91
CA GLU A 66 12.27 11.54 -22.75
C GLU A 66 10.92 11.44 -22.04
N ALA A 67 10.64 10.26 -21.46
CA ALA A 67 9.44 10.04 -20.67
C ALA A 67 9.51 10.84 -19.37
N GLY A 68 8.38 11.39 -18.97
CA GLY A 68 8.26 12.12 -17.71
C GLY A 68 8.22 11.20 -16.49
N LEU A 69 8.49 11.81 -15.34
CA LEU A 69 8.54 11.16 -14.03
C LEU A 69 7.13 11.00 -13.41
N GLY A 70 6.78 9.84 -12.84
CA GLY A 70 5.55 9.66 -12.06
C GLY A 70 5.59 10.32 -10.70
N GLY A 71 4.40 10.58 -10.19
CA GLY A 71 4.23 11.16 -8.88
C GLY A 71 4.51 10.18 -7.74
N TYR A 72 4.68 10.75 -6.58
CA TYR A 72 4.70 10.04 -5.29
C TYR A 72 3.57 10.56 -4.41
N ALA A 73 2.92 9.65 -3.69
CA ALA A 73 1.97 10.01 -2.65
C ALA A 73 2.16 9.10 -1.42
N GLU A 74 1.99 9.69 -0.24
CA GLU A 74 2.03 8.98 1.04
C GLU A 74 0.89 9.46 1.93
N GLY A 75 0.26 8.53 2.65
CA GLY A 75 -0.81 8.86 3.57
C GLY A 75 -1.18 7.70 4.48
N VAL A 76 -1.91 8.01 5.55
CA VAL A 76 -2.44 7.02 6.49
C VAL A 76 -3.94 6.88 6.24
N ALA A 77 -4.38 5.65 5.96
CA ALA A 77 -5.79 5.30 5.83
C ALA A 77 -6.29 4.59 7.09
N THR A 78 -7.51 4.91 7.52
CA THR A 78 -8.24 4.13 8.52
C THR A 78 -8.84 2.91 7.82
N VAL A 79 -8.67 1.74 8.43
CA VAL A 79 -9.11 0.47 7.87
C VAL A 79 -9.76 -0.40 8.95
N THR A 80 -10.53 -1.39 8.52
CA THR A 80 -11.14 -2.39 9.40
C THR A 80 -10.44 -3.74 9.24
N PRO A 81 -10.14 -4.48 10.34
CA PRO A 81 -9.58 -5.83 10.23
C PRO A 81 -10.46 -6.75 9.35
N GLY A 82 -9.83 -7.44 8.40
CA GLY A 82 -10.51 -8.29 7.41
C GLY A 82 -11.02 -7.55 6.17
N GLU A 83 -10.94 -6.24 6.13
CA GLU A 83 -11.27 -5.44 4.96
C GLU A 83 -10.33 -5.74 3.77
N ILE A 84 -10.85 -5.63 2.56
CA ILE A 84 -10.09 -5.82 1.33
C ILE A 84 -9.87 -4.47 0.66
N LEU A 85 -8.61 -4.08 0.52
CA LEU A 85 -8.20 -2.94 -0.30
C LEU A 85 -7.83 -3.42 -1.70
N ASN A 86 -8.33 -2.71 -2.71
CA ASN A 86 -8.03 -2.98 -4.12
C ASN A 86 -6.84 -2.12 -4.57
N ILE A 87 -5.79 -2.78 -5.05
CA ILE A 87 -4.50 -2.18 -5.37
C ILE A 87 -4.33 -2.13 -6.88
N TYR A 88 -4.14 -0.96 -7.42
CA TYR A 88 -3.85 -0.71 -8.82
C TYR A 88 -2.45 -0.13 -8.95
N VAL A 89 -1.52 -0.89 -9.48
CA VAL A 89 -0.15 -0.43 -9.74
C VAL A 89 -0.04 -0.04 -11.20
N GLY A 90 0.30 1.20 -11.47
CA GLY A 90 0.42 1.75 -12.81
C GLY A 90 1.44 1.01 -13.67
N GLY A 91 1.24 1.02 -14.98
CA GLY A 91 2.16 0.41 -15.95
C GLY A 91 2.71 1.43 -16.93
N THR A 92 3.92 1.19 -17.42
CA THR A 92 4.59 2.05 -18.43
C THR A 92 3.85 2.09 -19.76
N SER A 93 3.00 1.08 -20.05
CA SER A 93 2.14 1.00 -21.23
C SER A 93 0.76 1.63 -21.06
N GLY A 94 0.56 2.44 -20.01
CA GLY A 94 -0.68 3.18 -19.77
C GLY A 94 -1.72 2.48 -18.90
N TYR A 95 -1.44 1.27 -18.37
CA TYR A 95 -2.38 0.62 -17.43
C TYR A 95 -2.71 1.54 -16.26
N ASN A 96 -3.99 1.66 -15.93
CA ASN A 96 -4.59 2.51 -14.90
C ASN A 96 -4.46 4.02 -15.22
N GLY A 97 -4.72 4.41 -16.48
CA GLY A 97 -5.01 5.79 -16.89
C GLY A 97 -3.87 6.55 -17.58
N GLY A 98 -2.80 5.88 -18.01
CA GLY A 98 -1.81 6.51 -18.89
C GLY A 98 -2.36 6.72 -20.30
N GLY A 99 -2.06 7.86 -20.90
CA GLY A 99 -2.46 8.18 -22.28
C GLY A 99 -1.67 7.39 -23.32
N ALA A 100 -2.30 7.10 -24.46
CA ALA A 100 -1.60 6.54 -25.61
C ALA A 100 -0.71 7.62 -26.27
N GLY A 101 0.47 7.25 -26.71
CA GLY A 101 1.35 8.11 -27.49
C GLY A 101 0.72 8.52 -28.83
N GLY A 102 1.03 9.72 -29.26
CA GLY A 102 0.53 10.26 -30.54
C GLY A 102 1.25 9.68 -31.77
N ASN A 103 0.76 10.04 -32.97
CA ASN A 103 1.17 9.44 -34.24
C ASN A 103 2.60 9.77 -34.75
N ILE A 104 3.38 10.60 -34.07
CA ILE A 104 4.71 11.07 -34.54
C ILE A 104 5.79 10.68 -33.53
N GLY A 105 5.83 9.39 -33.16
CA GLY A 105 6.88 8.89 -32.26
C GLY A 105 6.76 9.36 -30.82
N ALA A 106 5.62 9.86 -30.38
CA ALA A 106 5.39 10.13 -28.97
C ALA A 106 5.26 8.82 -28.18
N GLY A 107 5.90 8.74 -27.02
CA GLY A 107 5.77 7.63 -26.09
C GLY A 107 4.40 7.60 -25.38
N ASN A 108 4.01 6.45 -24.87
CA ASN A 108 2.83 6.34 -24.02
C ASN A 108 3.10 6.94 -22.65
N GLY A 109 2.09 7.60 -22.08
CA GLY A 109 2.15 8.04 -20.69
C GLY A 109 2.07 6.87 -19.72
N GLY A 110 2.76 6.99 -18.61
CA GLY A 110 2.69 6.04 -17.50
C GLY A 110 1.35 6.07 -16.79
N GLY A 111 0.90 4.95 -16.26
CA GLY A 111 -0.34 4.85 -15.49
C GLY A 111 -0.18 5.28 -14.03
N ALA A 112 -1.27 5.68 -13.40
CA ALA A 112 -1.31 5.98 -11.98
C ALA A 112 -1.25 4.70 -11.14
N SER A 113 -0.68 4.83 -9.92
CA SER A 113 -0.86 3.82 -8.88
C SER A 113 -1.81 4.33 -7.83
N ASP A 114 -2.83 3.54 -7.48
CA ASP A 114 -3.83 3.93 -6.51
C ASP A 114 -4.30 2.76 -5.65
N VAL A 115 -4.86 3.09 -4.48
CA VAL A 115 -5.54 2.18 -3.59
C VAL A 115 -6.98 2.59 -3.49
N ARG A 116 -7.89 1.61 -3.57
CA ARG A 116 -9.35 1.81 -3.45
C ARG A 116 -9.89 1.03 -2.28
N GLN A 117 -10.77 1.69 -1.54
CA GLN A 117 -11.46 1.18 -0.37
C GLN A 117 -12.97 1.13 -0.67
N ASP A 118 -13.66 0.13 -0.16
CA ASP A 118 -15.11 -0.08 -0.31
C ASP A 118 -15.61 -0.33 -1.75
N GLY A 119 -14.70 -0.41 -2.74
CA GLY A 119 -15.07 -0.66 -4.13
C GLY A 119 -13.90 -0.70 -5.09
N VAL A 120 -14.23 -0.70 -6.40
CA VAL A 120 -13.26 -0.76 -7.51
C VAL A 120 -13.38 0.42 -8.46
N ALA A 121 -14.33 1.33 -8.22
CA ALA A 121 -14.54 2.50 -9.05
C ALA A 121 -13.47 3.57 -8.82
N LEU A 122 -13.35 4.52 -9.74
CA LEU A 122 -12.42 5.66 -9.59
C LEU A 122 -12.77 6.56 -8.40
N GLY A 123 -14.03 6.59 -8.00
CA GLY A 123 -14.50 7.33 -6.81
C GLY A 123 -14.10 6.70 -5.48
N ASP A 124 -13.68 5.43 -5.48
CA ASP A 124 -13.30 4.69 -4.27
C ASP A 124 -11.80 4.84 -3.93
N ARG A 125 -11.08 5.66 -4.69
CA ARG A 125 -9.65 5.93 -4.48
C ARG A 125 -9.43 6.71 -3.18
N ILE A 126 -8.61 6.15 -2.29
CA ILE A 126 -8.20 6.81 -1.03
C ILE A 126 -6.82 7.45 -1.13
N ILE A 127 -5.98 7.00 -2.09
CA ILE A 127 -4.68 7.59 -2.39
C ILE A 127 -4.32 7.34 -3.85
N VAL A 128 -3.69 8.31 -4.50
CA VAL A 128 -3.29 8.23 -5.92
C VAL A 128 -1.93 8.88 -6.11
N ALA A 129 -1.03 8.19 -6.80
CA ALA A 129 0.15 8.78 -7.40
C ALA A 129 -0.02 8.79 -8.93
N GLY A 130 0.05 9.95 -9.56
CA GLY A 130 -0.05 10.10 -11.01
C GLY A 130 1.07 9.37 -11.76
N GLY A 131 0.79 8.92 -12.98
CA GLY A 131 1.82 8.31 -13.83
C GLY A 131 2.80 9.35 -14.37
N GLU A 132 3.86 8.85 -14.99
CA GLU A 132 5.05 9.51 -15.55
C GLU A 132 6.21 9.67 -14.57
N SER A 133 7.27 8.84 -14.64
CA SER A 133 8.47 8.92 -13.80
C SER A 133 9.71 8.23 -14.36
N ASP A 134 10.88 8.78 -14.08
CA ASP A 134 12.21 8.29 -14.47
C ASP A 134 12.79 7.20 -13.53
N THR A 135 12.02 6.66 -12.60
CA THR A 135 12.49 5.57 -11.74
C THR A 135 11.87 4.24 -12.13
N PRO A 136 12.68 3.17 -12.32
CA PRO A 136 12.22 1.88 -12.83
C PRO A 136 11.43 1.03 -11.82
N PHE A 137 11.07 1.56 -10.66
CA PHE A 137 10.42 0.78 -9.60
C PHE A 137 9.06 1.34 -9.23
N ILE A 138 8.03 0.69 -9.72
CA ILE A 138 6.65 0.88 -9.31
C ILE A 138 6.43 -0.01 -8.10
N CYS A 139 6.37 0.59 -6.93
CA CYS A 139 6.20 -0.15 -5.67
C CYS A 139 5.14 0.53 -4.80
N LEU A 140 4.27 -0.26 -4.22
CA LEU A 140 3.28 0.20 -3.26
C LEU A 140 3.60 -0.46 -1.91
N LEU A 141 3.92 0.35 -0.92
CA LEU A 141 4.30 -0.11 0.41
C LEU A 141 3.18 0.13 1.40
N PHE A 142 2.72 -0.93 2.06
CA PHE A 142 1.82 -0.84 3.20
C PHE A 142 2.59 -1.07 4.49
N ARG A 143 2.45 -0.17 5.42
CA ARG A 143 2.91 -0.37 6.79
C ARG A 143 1.70 -0.37 7.72
N SER A 144 1.36 -1.51 8.28
CA SER A 144 0.32 -1.62 9.28
C SER A 144 0.75 -0.94 10.58
N ILE A 145 -0.16 -0.17 11.17
CA ILE A 145 0.03 0.48 12.47
C ILE A 145 -1.03 -0.08 13.42
N GLU A 146 -0.59 -0.88 14.40
CA GLU A 146 -1.47 -1.33 15.49
C GLU A 146 -1.58 -0.22 16.54
N ARG A 147 -2.82 0.15 16.92
CA ARG A 147 -3.03 1.01 18.09
C ARG A 147 -3.07 0.16 19.35
N LYS A 148 -2.17 0.39 20.29
CA LYS A 148 -2.31 -0.08 21.66
C LYS A 148 -3.50 0.63 22.30
N PHE A 149 -4.57 -0.09 22.62
CA PHE A 149 -5.53 0.38 23.58
C PHE A 149 -4.89 0.29 24.97
N SER A 150 -4.44 1.41 25.53
CA SER A 150 -4.19 1.57 26.94
C SER A 150 -5.56 1.67 27.63
N ARG A 151 -5.99 0.65 28.34
CA ARG A 151 -7.06 0.78 29.34
C ARG A 151 -6.46 1.50 30.53
N GLN A 152 -7.01 2.66 30.84
CA GLN A 152 -6.92 3.26 32.16
C GLN A 152 -7.84 2.53 33.13
#